data_eb2e7dab99ed18698f8146223fe1b1b4
#
_entry.id   eb2e7dab99ed18698f8146223fe1b1b4
#
_cell.length_a   1.000
_cell.length_b   1.000
_cell.length_c   1.000
_cell.angle_alpha   90.00
_cell.angle_beta   90.00
_cell.angle_gamma   90.00
#
_symmetry.space_group_name_H-M   'P 1'
#
loop_
_entity.id
_entity.type
_entity.pdbx_description
1 polymer ?
#
loop_
_entity_poly.entity_id
_entity_poly.type
_entity_poly.pdbx_seq_one_letter_code
_entity_poly.pdbx_strand_id
1 'polypeptide(L)'
;GELSWVKVRYSYRNSSRESPLLQALNRETLTLQVTDYLKLEYGDVYPSLSPFLLDGKRVRGRHIHVDLPWLDFQYVFGKLSRQVNYKNKVDGGYRFLVNDTELNPDGSRVFNLTRTGYTFPQDVSAVRLSFTVFNIFSGGFHFLKAKDSFDEMPQYISEDAMFTFTPLDSTLDSAYIYNDYINDNSQYMFGEFKELASANGDSVMLPENNWAGVSPRENLVTGFNFETALDNRNIIFQLAWNYSLTNNNIWNGPLTLDELDTKLDSLKDQKIMDISLEGVPDPDDYKDLFTINEFIT
;
A
#
# COMPACT_ATOMS: atom_id res chain seq x y z
N GLY A 1 26.59 -8.55 23.34
CA GLY A 1 27.41 -8.12 24.46
C GLY A 1 26.61 -7.30 25.45
N GLU A 2 26.93 -7.38 26.71
CA GLU A 2 26.26 -6.63 27.77
C GLU A 2 27.33 -5.83 28.52
N LEU A 3 27.15 -4.54 28.64
CA LEU A 3 27.73 -3.69 29.67
C LEU A 3 26.62 -3.47 30.70
N SER A 4 26.95 -3.17 31.96
CA SER A 4 25.97 -3.14 33.05
C SER A 4 24.69 -2.31 32.80
N TRP A 5 24.72 -1.39 31.84
CA TRP A 5 23.62 -0.49 31.49
C TRP A 5 23.27 -0.49 30.00
N VAL A 6 23.99 -1.22 29.14
CA VAL A 6 23.74 -1.33 27.72
C VAL A 6 23.78 -2.79 27.30
N LYS A 7 22.71 -3.24 26.61
CA LYS A 7 22.60 -4.56 25.99
C LYS A 7 22.52 -4.42 24.49
N VAL A 8 23.40 -5.11 23.77
CA VAL A 8 23.38 -5.15 22.31
C VAL A 8 23.08 -6.59 21.88
N ARG A 9 22.05 -6.75 21.07
CA ARG A 9 21.68 -8.04 20.48
C ARG A 9 21.60 -7.90 18.96
N TYR A 10 22.29 -8.78 18.28
CA TYR A 10 22.17 -8.96 16.83
C TYR A 10 21.58 -10.32 16.53
N SER A 11 20.62 -10.37 15.62
CA SER A 11 19.94 -11.58 15.18
C SER A 11 19.90 -11.61 13.67
N TYR A 12 20.33 -12.70 13.06
CA TYR A 12 20.28 -12.89 11.61
C TYR A 12 19.68 -14.26 11.31
N ARG A 13 18.74 -14.27 10.36
CA ARG A 13 18.14 -15.50 9.83
C ARG A 13 18.17 -15.47 8.33
N ASN A 14 18.85 -16.45 7.73
CA ASN A 14 18.88 -16.65 6.29
C ASN A 14 17.93 -17.80 5.90
N SER A 15 17.33 -17.68 4.73
CA SER A 15 16.45 -18.68 4.14
C SER A 15 16.93 -19.03 2.75
N SER A 16 17.13 -20.34 2.49
CA SER A 16 17.44 -20.85 1.15
C SER A 16 16.29 -20.64 0.14
N ARG A 17 15.12 -20.26 0.62
CA ARG A 17 13.94 -19.95 -0.20
C ARG A 17 13.79 -18.46 -0.48
N GLU A 18 14.78 -17.64 -0.12
CA GLU A 18 14.75 -16.20 -0.46
C GLU A 18 14.69 -16.04 -1.97
N SER A 19 13.77 -15.21 -2.44
CA SER A 19 13.59 -14.93 -3.85
C SER A 19 13.18 -13.48 -4.05
N PRO A 20 13.73 -12.77 -5.02
CA PRO A 20 13.30 -11.41 -5.34
C PRO A 20 11.84 -11.34 -5.82
N LEU A 21 11.27 -12.48 -6.23
CA LEU A 21 9.88 -12.60 -6.71
C LEU A 21 8.86 -12.83 -5.58
N LEU A 22 9.30 -12.84 -4.33
CA LEU A 22 8.47 -13.04 -3.15
C LEU A 22 8.78 -11.98 -2.10
N GLN A 23 7.93 -11.83 -1.11
CA GLN A 23 8.25 -11.00 0.05
C GLN A 23 9.48 -11.56 0.78
N ALA A 24 10.30 -10.68 1.33
CA ALA A 24 11.58 -11.03 1.93
C ALA A 24 11.42 -12.05 3.08
N LEU A 25 12.15 -13.16 3.00
CA LEU A 25 12.20 -14.21 4.03
C LEU A 25 13.40 -14.02 4.97
N ASN A 26 14.50 -13.47 4.46
CA ASN A 26 15.67 -13.16 5.26
C ASN A 26 15.34 -12.10 6.29
N ARG A 27 15.88 -12.26 7.49
CA ARG A 27 15.61 -11.36 8.61
C ARG A 27 16.91 -10.96 9.27
N GLU A 28 16.99 -9.69 9.61
CA GLU A 28 18.12 -9.11 10.30
C GLU A 28 17.60 -8.09 11.30
N THR A 29 18.01 -8.21 12.55
CA THR A 29 17.59 -7.30 13.62
C THR A 29 18.77 -6.96 14.50
N LEU A 30 19.01 -5.66 14.68
CA LEU A 30 19.93 -5.11 15.68
C LEU A 30 19.09 -4.45 16.76
N THR A 31 19.23 -4.88 18.00
CA THR A 31 18.59 -4.28 19.17
C THR A 31 19.64 -3.67 20.06
N LEU A 32 19.49 -2.40 20.40
CA LEU A 32 20.23 -1.69 21.43
C LEU A 32 19.26 -1.32 22.55
N GLN A 33 19.49 -1.84 23.74
CA GLN A 33 18.75 -1.47 24.93
C GLN A 33 19.68 -0.76 25.91
N VAL A 34 19.28 0.49 26.24
CA VAL A 34 20.00 1.35 27.19
C VAL A 34 19.17 1.44 28.45
N THR A 35 19.64 0.83 29.51
CA THR A 35 18.86 0.59 30.71
C THR A 35 17.57 -0.20 30.43
N ASP A 36 16.56 -0.13 31.28
CA ASP A 36 15.25 -0.67 31.01
C ASP A 36 14.30 0.35 30.35
N TYR A 37 14.79 1.58 30.11
CA TYR A 37 13.96 2.70 29.68
C TYR A 37 14.00 3.02 28.19
N LEU A 38 15.08 2.62 27.49
CA LEU A 38 15.23 2.94 26.07
C LEU A 38 15.62 1.68 25.28
N LYS A 39 14.81 1.36 24.29
CA LYS A 39 15.07 0.30 23.33
C LYS A 39 15.05 0.86 21.93
N LEU A 40 16.12 0.61 21.18
CA LEU A 40 16.26 0.98 19.77
C LEU A 40 16.42 -0.30 18.95
N GLU A 41 15.62 -0.48 17.95
CA GLU A 41 15.69 -1.62 17.04
C GLU A 41 15.83 -1.15 15.59
N TYR A 42 16.66 -1.85 14.84
CA TYR A 42 16.91 -1.60 13.42
C TYR A 42 16.88 -2.90 12.64
N GLY A 43 16.32 -2.88 11.44
CA GLY A 43 16.18 -4.03 10.56
C GLY A 43 14.77 -4.60 10.58
N ASP A 44 14.60 -5.90 10.74
CA ASP A 44 13.28 -6.53 10.81
C ASP A 44 12.76 -6.47 12.25
N VAL A 45 11.95 -5.47 12.54
CA VAL A 45 11.37 -5.23 13.86
C VAL A 45 9.93 -5.74 13.96
N TYR A 46 9.48 -6.06 15.17
CA TYR A 46 8.16 -6.58 15.46
C TYR A 46 7.51 -5.76 16.58
N PRO A 47 7.10 -4.53 16.28
CA PRO A 47 6.50 -3.66 17.30
C PRO A 47 5.14 -4.20 17.74
N SER A 48 4.80 -3.94 19.00
CA SER A 48 3.47 -4.13 19.54
C SER A 48 2.98 -2.78 20.09
N LEU A 49 2.35 -1.98 19.22
CA LEU A 49 1.86 -0.67 19.61
C LEU A 49 0.43 -0.77 20.18
N SER A 50 -0.46 -1.41 19.45
CA SER A 50 -1.86 -1.59 19.82
C SER A 50 -2.44 -2.71 18.95
N PRO A 51 -3.42 -3.49 19.44
CA PRO A 51 -4.12 -4.50 18.64
C PRO A 51 -4.73 -3.95 17.35
N PHE A 52 -5.04 -2.64 17.32
CA PHE A 52 -5.66 -1.96 16.19
C PHE A 52 -4.67 -1.34 15.20
N LEU A 53 -3.37 -1.33 15.52
CA LEU A 53 -2.33 -0.76 14.67
C LEU A 53 -1.36 -1.83 14.17
N LEU A 54 -0.25 -1.97 14.88
CA LEU A 54 0.81 -2.93 14.61
C LEU A 54 0.96 -3.80 15.85
N ASP A 55 0.53 -5.04 15.76
CA ASP A 55 0.74 -6.04 16.81
C ASP A 55 1.52 -7.21 16.26
N GLY A 56 2.82 -7.25 16.56
CA GLY A 56 3.74 -8.29 16.12
C GLY A 56 3.93 -8.41 14.60
N LYS A 57 3.42 -7.48 13.79
CA LYS A 57 3.68 -7.46 12.35
C LYS A 57 5.11 -7.01 12.07
N ARG A 58 5.75 -7.68 11.11
CA ARG A 58 7.10 -7.33 10.69
C ARG A 58 7.11 -5.98 9.98
N VAL A 59 7.99 -5.10 10.45
CA VAL A 59 8.36 -3.88 9.77
C VAL A 59 9.86 -3.91 9.51
N ARG A 60 10.30 -3.69 8.29
CA ARG A 60 11.71 -3.51 7.97
C ARG A 60 12.07 -2.05 8.07
N GLY A 61 12.69 -1.66 9.17
CA GLY A 61 12.96 -0.25 9.46
C GLY A 61 13.55 -0.01 10.83
N ARG A 62 12.93 0.91 11.55
CA ARG A 62 13.40 1.37 12.88
C ARG A 62 12.24 1.36 13.86
N HIS A 63 12.54 0.98 15.08
CA HIS A 63 11.62 1.06 16.21
C HIS A 63 12.34 1.71 17.38
N ILE A 64 11.75 2.73 17.93
CA ILE A 64 12.19 3.44 19.13
C ILE A 64 11.12 3.23 20.20
N HIS A 65 11.53 2.73 21.35
CA HIS A 65 10.64 2.55 22.49
C HIS A 65 11.28 3.18 23.74
N VAL A 66 10.59 4.14 24.30
CA VAL A 66 10.92 4.79 25.59
C VAL A 66 9.84 4.37 26.58
N ASP A 67 10.25 3.62 27.61
CA ASP A 67 9.38 3.09 28.64
C ASP A 67 9.79 3.66 30.02
N LEU A 68 9.12 4.73 30.42
CA LEU A 68 9.29 5.36 31.74
C LEU A 68 8.08 5.00 32.63
N PRO A 69 8.22 5.06 33.96
CA PRO A 69 7.10 4.70 34.87
C PRO A 69 5.79 5.45 34.62
N TRP A 70 5.86 6.63 34.00
CA TRP A 70 4.71 7.50 33.74
C TRP A 70 4.46 7.75 32.24
N LEU A 71 5.39 7.33 31.35
CA LEU A 71 5.35 7.59 29.90
C LEU A 71 5.81 6.35 29.15
N ASP A 72 4.97 5.83 28.25
CA ASP A 72 5.35 4.88 27.20
C ASP A 72 5.24 5.59 25.85
N PHE A 73 6.36 5.71 25.16
CA PHE A 73 6.44 6.27 23.81
C PHE A 73 7.05 5.26 22.86
N GLN A 74 6.35 4.99 21.78
CA GLN A 74 6.84 4.13 20.72
C GLN A 74 6.71 4.81 19.37
N TYR A 75 7.76 4.71 18.57
CA TYR A 75 7.78 5.20 17.19
C TYR A 75 8.36 4.14 16.27
N VAL A 76 7.63 3.85 15.20
CA VAL A 76 8.01 2.88 14.17
C VAL A 76 8.00 3.55 12.81
N PHE A 77 9.05 3.32 12.04
CA PHE A 77 9.17 3.79 10.66
C PHE A 77 9.88 2.75 9.81
N GLY A 78 9.33 2.44 8.63
CA GLY A 78 9.94 1.47 7.71
C GLY A 78 8.98 0.97 6.64
N LYS A 79 9.24 -0.25 6.16
CA LYS A 79 8.46 -0.89 5.10
C LYS A 79 7.74 -2.13 5.62
N LEU A 80 6.44 -2.22 5.37
CA LEU A 80 5.63 -3.42 5.63
C LEU A 80 5.81 -4.48 4.54
N SER A 81 5.96 -4.04 3.29
CA SER A 81 6.21 -4.90 2.14
C SER A 81 7.29 -4.31 1.26
N ARG A 82 8.03 -5.18 0.56
CA ARG A 82 8.91 -4.74 -0.52
C ARG A 82 8.20 -4.83 -1.85
N GLN A 83 8.69 -4.10 -2.82
CA GLN A 83 8.29 -4.24 -4.21
C GLN A 83 8.53 -5.67 -4.69
N VAL A 84 7.53 -6.23 -5.38
CA VAL A 84 7.63 -7.50 -6.10
C VAL A 84 7.09 -7.28 -7.51
N ASN A 85 7.93 -7.54 -8.52
CA ASN A 85 7.59 -7.18 -9.88
C ASN A 85 6.66 -8.19 -10.57
N TYR A 86 6.75 -9.48 -10.24
CA TYR A 86 5.88 -10.52 -10.78
C TYR A 86 6.06 -11.83 -10.01
N LYS A 87 5.00 -12.63 -9.98
CA LYS A 87 5.02 -13.94 -9.32
C LYS A 87 5.54 -15.06 -10.21
N ASN A 88 5.34 -14.95 -11.51
CA ASN A 88 5.63 -16.01 -12.46
C ASN A 88 6.66 -15.54 -13.49
N LYS A 89 7.77 -16.26 -13.59
CA LYS A 89 8.83 -15.97 -14.58
C LYS A 89 8.36 -16.19 -16.02
N VAL A 90 7.41 -17.12 -16.22
CA VAL A 90 6.95 -17.52 -17.54
C VAL A 90 6.17 -16.39 -18.22
N ASP A 91 5.37 -15.64 -17.43
CA ASP A 91 4.45 -14.65 -17.99
C ASP A 91 5.04 -13.24 -18.08
N GLY A 92 6.33 -13.05 -17.76
CA GLY A 92 6.97 -11.73 -17.74
C GLY A 92 6.31 -10.70 -16.82
N GLY A 93 5.27 -11.09 -16.08
CA GLY A 93 4.50 -10.23 -15.18
C GLY A 93 3.49 -9.34 -15.87
N TYR A 94 3.22 -9.54 -17.14
CA TYR A 94 2.24 -8.77 -17.91
C TYR A 94 1.11 -9.67 -18.42
N ARG A 95 -0.10 -9.12 -18.43
CA ARG A 95 -1.28 -9.76 -19.00
C ARG A 95 -1.94 -8.81 -19.99
N PHE A 96 -2.25 -9.30 -21.18
CA PHE A 96 -3.08 -8.58 -22.12
C PHE A 96 -4.56 -8.81 -21.81
N LEU A 97 -5.28 -7.72 -21.71
CA LEU A 97 -6.72 -7.71 -21.68
C LEU A 97 -7.19 -7.09 -23.00
N VAL A 98 -7.97 -7.86 -23.77
CA VAL A 98 -8.65 -7.33 -24.94
C VAL A 98 -9.94 -6.71 -24.45
N ASN A 99 -10.11 -5.41 -24.61
CA ASN A 99 -11.35 -4.75 -24.29
C ASN A 99 -12.28 -4.81 -25.51
N ASP A 100 -13.22 -5.75 -25.51
CA ASP A 100 -14.18 -5.93 -26.60
C ASP A 100 -15.24 -4.84 -26.70
N THR A 101 -15.40 -4.06 -25.67
CA THR A 101 -16.44 -3.03 -25.61
C THR A 101 -16.08 -1.77 -26.35
N GLU A 102 -14.85 -1.60 -26.75
CA GLU A 102 -14.35 -0.40 -27.42
C GLU A 102 -13.62 -0.73 -28.72
N LEU A 103 -14.36 -1.30 -29.68
CA LEU A 103 -13.95 -1.19 -31.06
C LEU A 103 -14.06 0.28 -31.46
N ASN A 104 -12.99 0.84 -31.98
CA ASN A 104 -13.04 2.16 -32.61
C ASN A 104 -14.08 2.15 -33.73
N PRO A 105 -14.68 3.29 -34.08
CA PRO A 105 -15.67 3.39 -35.15
C PRO A 105 -15.19 2.87 -36.51
N ASP A 106 -13.86 2.79 -36.70
CA ASP A 106 -13.20 2.26 -37.91
C ASP A 106 -13.01 0.73 -37.87
N GLY A 107 -13.43 0.08 -36.78
CA GLY A 107 -13.28 -1.36 -36.57
C GLY A 107 -11.92 -1.80 -36.02
N SER A 108 -11.01 -0.87 -35.75
CA SER A 108 -9.72 -1.16 -35.11
C SER A 108 -9.92 -1.50 -33.62
N ARG A 109 -8.97 -2.25 -33.06
CA ARG A 109 -9.02 -2.72 -31.67
C ARG A 109 -8.03 -1.98 -30.80
N VAL A 110 -8.39 -1.87 -29.54
CA VAL A 110 -7.50 -1.34 -28.50
C VAL A 110 -7.14 -2.46 -27.54
N PHE A 111 -5.85 -2.84 -27.51
CA PHE A 111 -5.33 -3.80 -26.54
C PHE A 111 -4.88 -3.07 -25.30
N ASN A 112 -5.53 -3.33 -24.18
CA ASN A 112 -5.15 -2.81 -22.89
C ASN A 112 -4.18 -3.78 -22.20
N LEU A 113 -2.96 -3.31 -21.93
CA LEU A 113 -1.93 -4.10 -21.28
C LEU A 113 -1.98 -3.90 -19.77
N THR A 114 -2.24 -4.97 -19.02
CA THR A 114 -2.26 -4.95 -17.57
C THR A 114 -1.14 -5.81 -17.01
N ARG A 115 -0.41 -5.28 -16.04
CA ARG A 115 0.63 -5.99 -15.31
C ARG A 115 0.02 -6.91 -14.26
N THR A 116 0.52 -8.14 -14.15
CA THR A 116 0.06 -9.10 -13.15
C THR A 116 1.14 -9.35 -12.10
N GLY A 117 0.71 -9.66 -10.88
CA GLY A 117 1.61 -10.08 -9.81
C GLY A 117 2.50 -8.98 -9.21
N TYR A 118 2.25 -7.71 -9.55
CA TYR A 118 2.95 -6.59 -8.94
C TYR A 118 2.47 -6.37 -7.50
N THR A 119 3.41 -6.06 -6.61
CA THR A 119 3.12 -5.64 -5.25
C THR A 119 3.86 -4.34 -4.99
N PHE A 120 3.14 -3.30 -4.60
CA PHE A 120 3.74 -2.04 -4.23
C PHE A 120 4.59 -2.18 -2.96
N PRO A 121 5.74 -1.51 -2.87
CA PRO A 121 6.40 -1.31 -1.60
C PRO A 121 5.48 -0.45 -0.74
N GLN A 122 5.25 -0.89 0.50
CA GLN A 122 4.38 -0.17 1.44
C GLN A 122 5.21 0.39 2.58
N ASP A 123 5.23 1.70 2.66
CA ASP A 123 5.86 2.43 3.75
C ASP A 123 4.90 2.57 4.93
N VAL A 124 5.44 2.53 6.13
CA VAL A 124 4.67 2.68 7.36
C VAL A 124 5.37 3.62 8.32
N SER A 125 4.57 4.49 8.93
CA SER A 125 4.95 5.32 10.08
C SER A 125 3.88 5.17 11.15
N ALA A 126 4.28 4.86 12.37
CA ALA A 126 3.35 4.71 13.48
C ALA A 126 3.92 5.26 14.77
N VAL A 127 3.08 5.89 15.57
CA VAL A 127 3.42 6.42 16.88
C VAL A 127 2.38 5.99 17.91
N ARG A 128 2.84 5.67 19.09
CA ARG A 128 2.02 5.51 20.29
C ARG A 128 2.62 6.34 21.42
N LEU A 129 1.76 7.05 22.10
CA LEU A 129 2.09 7.84 23.28
C LEU A 129 1.08 7.51 24.38
N SER A 130 1.56 7.01 25.50
CA SER A 130 0.69 6.65 26.65
C SER A 130 1.25 7.22 27.93
N PHE A 131 0.37 7.68 28.79
CA PHE A 131 0.69 8.27 30.09
C PHE A 131 -0.02 7.49 31.19
N THR A 132 0.68 7.29 32.29
CA THR A 132 0.14 6.70 33.51
C THR A 132 0.29 7.69 34.66
N VAL A 133 -0.83 8.01 35.33
CA VAL A 133 -0.86 8.97 36.43
C VAL A 133 -1.33 8.25 37.69
N PHE A 134 -0.54 8.35 38.76
CA PHE A 134 -0.80 7.73 40.07
C PHE A 134 -1.07 6.22 40.05
N ASN A 135 -0.65 5.50 38.99
CA ASN A 135 -0.99 4.09 38.74
C ASN A 135 -2.50 3.76 38.77
N ILE A 136 -3.33 4.79 38.65
CA ILE A 136 -4.80 4.68 38.66
C ILE A 136 -5.35 4.99 37.26
N PHE A 137 -4.82 6.01 36.62
CA PHE A 137 -5.28 6.48 35.32
C PHE A 137 -4.19 6.26 34.28
N SER A 138 -4.52 5.59 33.20
CA SER A 138 -3.68 5.55 32.03
C SER A 138 -4.47 5.98 30.80
N GLY A 139 -3.84 6.79 29.96
CA GLY A 139 -4.41 7.27 28.72
C GLY A 139 -3.37 7.24 27.62
N GLY A 140 -3.77 6.93 26.40
CA GLY A 140 -2.87 6.90 25.28
C GLY A 140 -3.51 7.39 23.99
N PHE A 141 -2.65 7.92 23.14
CA PHE A 141 -2.96 8.28 21.77
C PHE A 141 -2.10 7.45 20.84
N HIS A 142 -2.65 7.07 19.71
CA HIS A 142 -1.90 6.36 18.69
C HIS A 142 -2.31 6.78 17.29
N PHE A 143 -1.34 6.68 16.39
CA PHE A 143 -1.46 7.07 15.00
C PHE A 143 -0.65 6.12 14.14
N LEU A 144 -1.19 5.75 12.98
CA LEU A 144 -0.50 4.97 11.95
C LEU A 144 -0.86 5.50 10.58
N LYS A 145 0.16 5.65 9.74
CA LYS A 145 0.03 5.86 8.32
C LYS A 145 0.75 4.73 7.58
N ALA A 146 0.06 4.05 6.69
CA ALA A 146 0.64 3.10 5.75
C ALA A 146 0.27 3.52 4.33
N LYS A 147 1.28 3.68 3.46
CA LYS A 147 1.09 4.16 2.09
C LYS A 147 1.90 3.31 1.13
N ASP A 148 1.26 2.90 0.04
CA ASP A 148 1.93 2.26 -1.08
C ASP A 148 2.73 3.32 -1.87
N SER A 149 4.00 3.02 -2.12
CA SER A 149 4.87 3.86 -2.94
C SER A 149 4.85 3.37 -4.38
N PHE A 150 4.61 4.27 -5.33
CA PHE A 150 4.56 3.96 -6.76
C PHE A 150 5.51 4.84 -7.59
N ASP A 151 6.25 5.74 -6.96
CA ASP A 151 7.17 6.68 -7.63
C ASP A 151 8.30 5.95 -8.37
N GLU A 152 8.72 4.80 -7.87
CA GLU A 152 9.76 3.97 -8.48
C GLU A 152 9.20 2.96 -9.52
N MET A 153 7.89 2.96 -9.73
CA MET A 153 7.26 2.03 -10.64
C MET A 153 7.52 2.43 -12.09
N PRO A 154 8.04 1.53 -12.95
CA PRO A 154 8.20 1.83 -14.36
C PRO A 154 6.83 2.14 -15.00
N GLN A 155 6.67 3.34 -15.51
CA GLN A 155 5.44 3.78 -16.21
C GLN A 155 5.43 3.39 -17.70
N TYR A 156 6.51 2.80 -18.17
CA TYR A 156 6.65 2.31 -19.53
C TYR A 156 7.12 0.86 -19.54
N ILE A 157 6.82 0.16 -20.61
CA ILE A 157 7.28 -1.21 -20.83
C ILE A 157 8.44 -1.15 -21.81
N SER A 158 9.53 -1.84 -21.47
CA SER A 158 10.64 -2.02 -22.41
C SER A 158 10.17 -2.84 -23.61
N GLU A 159 10.65 -2.51 -24.80
CA GLU A 159 10.36 -3.27 -26.02
C GLU A 159 10.80 -4.72 -25.92
N ASP A 160 11.86 -4.99 -25.14
CA ASP A 160 12.36 -6.35 -24.86
C ASP A 160 11.55 -7.10 -23.78
N ALA A 161 10.52 -6.47 -23.19
CA ALA A 161 9.73 -7.12 -22.16
C ALA A 161 8.95 -8.29 -22.75
N MET A 162 9.10 -9.45 -22.12
CA MET A 162 8.35 -10.65 -22.49
C MET A 162 6.99 -10.66 -21.79
N PHE A 163 5.98 -11.08 -22.49
CA PHE A 163 4.63 -11.22 -21.95
C PHE A 163 3.90 -12.41 -22.55
N THR A 164 2.85 -12.86 -21.89
CA THR A 164 1.94 -13.91 -22.37
C THR A 164 0.59 -13.30 -22.69
N PHE A 165 0.08 -13.58 -23.89
CA PHE A 165 -1.27 -13.17 -24.26
C PHE A 165 -2.29 -14.06 -23.54
N THR A 166 -3.24 -13.45 -22.86
CA THR A 166 -4.37 -14.16 -22.25
C THR A 166 -5.65 -13.44 -22.65
N PRO A 167 -6.48 -14.00 -23.53
CA PRO A 167 -7.76 -13.42 -23.87
C PRO A 167 -8.66 -13.38 -22.63
N LEU A 168 -9.38 -12.30 -22.45
CA LEU A 168 -10.30 -12.09 -21.31
C LEU A 168 -11.55 -12.92 -21.44
N ASP A 169 -11.98 -13.16 -22.67
CA ASP A 169 -13.21 -13.89 -22.98
C ASP A 169 -12.91 -15.06 -23.91
N SER A 170 -13.35 -16.24 -23.51
CA SER A 170 -13.26 -17.44 -24.32
C SER A 170 -14.23 -17.44 -25.54
N THR A 171 -15.13 -16.45 -25.61
CA THR A 171 -16.08 -16.28 -26.74
C THR A 171 -15.50 -15.42 -27.85
N LEU A 172 -14.40 -14.71 -27.61
CA LEU A 172 -13.63 -14.09 -28.68
C LEU A 172 -13.10 -15.21 -29.57
N ASP A 173 -13.57 -15.18 -30.79
CA ASP A 173 -13.07 -16.08 -31.81
C ASP A 173 -11.58 -15.81 -31.99
N SER A 174 -10.77 -16.55 -31.23
CA SER A 174 -9.31 -16.43 -31.18
C SER A 174 -8.68 -16.55 -32.56
N ALA A 175 -9.41 -17.12 -33.51
CA ALA A 175 -9.06 -17.18 -34.92
C ALA A 175 -8.85 -15.82 -35.57
N TYR A 176 -9.33 -14.75 -34.97
CA TYR A 176 -9.29 -13.42 -35.57
C TYR A 176 -8.12 -12.54 -35.14
N ILE A 177 -7.47 -12.85 -34.04
CA ILE A 177 -6.49 -11.92 -33.44
C ILE A 177 -5.04 -12.27 -33.82
N TYR A 178 -4.68 -12.98 -34.74
CA TYR A 178 -3.32 -13.39 -35.11
C TYR A 178 -3.12 -14.90 -34.93
N ASN A 179 -3.83 -15.69 -35.72
CA ASN A 179 -3.86 -17.16 -35.66
C ASN A 179 -2.50 -17.84 -35.54
N ASP A 180 -1.45 -17.22 -36.06
CA ASP A 180 -0.09 -17.76 -36.02
C ASP A 180 0.61 -17.45 -34.68
N TYR A 181 0.12 -16.48 -33.92
CA TYR A 181 0.74 -16.02 -32.69
C TYR A 181 0.11 -16.63 -31.41
N ILE A 182 -1.17 -16.94 -31.44
CA ILE A 182 -1.92 -17.35 -30.23
C ILE A 182 -1.83 -18.86 -29.99
N ASN A 183 -1.62 -19.65 -31.02
CA ASN A 183 -1.67 -21.10 -30.91
C ASN A 183 -0.46 -21.77 -30.25
N ASP A 184 0.60 -21.04 -29.96
CA ASP A 184 1.88 -21.66 -29.61
C ASP A 184 2.29 -21.54 -28.13
N ASN A 185 1.49 -20.99 -27.24
CA ASN A 185 1.87 -20.71 -25.82
C ASN A 185 3.23 -20.01 -25.68
N SER A 186 3.68 -19.34 -26.71
CA SER A 186 4.98 -18.70 -26.76
C SER A 186 4.94 -17.35 -26.05
N GLN A 187 6.08 -16.98 -25.51
CA GLN A 187 6.30 -15.65 -24.97
C GLN A 187 6.61 -14.69 -26.11
N TYR A 188 6.01 -13.51 -26.07
CA TYR A 188 6.21 -12.46 -27.06
C TYR A 188 7.02 -11.31 -26.48
N MET A 189 7.83 -10.67 -27.31
CA MET A 189 8.42 -9.38 -27.01
C MET A 189 7.36 -8.29 -27.23
N PHE A 190 7.32 -7.33 -26.32
CA PHE A 190 6.36 -6.23 -26.39
C PHE A 190 6.51 -5.41 -27.68
N GLY A 191 7.74 -5.13 -28.11
CA GLY A 191 8.02 -4.41 -29.35
C GLY A 191 7.45 -5.11 -30.57
N GLU A 192 7.68 -6.42 -30.72
CA GLU A 192 7.16 -7.23 -31.83
C GLU A 192 5.63 -7.22 -31.86
N PHE A 193 4.99 -7.37 -30.71
CA PHE A 193 3.52 -7.32 -30.63
C PHE A 193 2.97 -5.94 -30.99
N LYS A 194 3.61 -4.87 -30.53
CA LYS A 194 3.22 -3.50 -30.84
C LYS A 194 3.32 -3.20 -32.34
N GLU A 195 4.39 -3.66 -32.98
CA GLU A 195 4.55 -3.53 -34.43
C GLU A 195 3.47 -4.30 -35.20
N LEU A 196 3.19 -5.53 -34.78
CA LEU A 196 2.16 -6.36 -35.38
C LEU A 196 0.76 -5.75 -35.24
N ALA A 197 0.42 -5.26 -34.05
CA ALA A 197 -0.84 -4.57 -33.80
C ALA A 197 -0.97 -3.33 -34.71
N SER A 198 0.06 -2.52 -34.78
CA SER A 198 0.09 -1.35 -35.64
C SER A 198 -0.06 -1.67 -37.12
N ALA A 199 0.55 -2.75 -37.60
CA ALA A 199 0.43 -3.20 -39.00
C ALA A 199 -1.00 -3.64 -39.37
N ASN A 200 -1.80 -4.04 -38.38
CA ASN A 200 -3.22 -4.39 -38.54
C ASN A 200 -4.18 -3.22 -38.26
N GLY A 201 -3.65 -2.05 -37.98
CA GLY A 201 -4.47 -0.86 -37.65
C GLY A 201 -4.92 -0.82 -36.18
N ASP A 202 -4.48 -1.76 -35.37
CA ASP A 202 -4.83 -1.84 -33.96
C ASP A 202 -3.84 -1.01 -33.11
N SER A 203 -4.22 -0.71 -31.87
CA SER A 203 -3.38 0.04 -30.91
C SER A 203 -3.17 -0.73 -29.62
N VAL A 204 -2.03 -0.48 -28.96
CA VAL A 204 -1.71 -1.02 -27.66
C VAL A 204 -1.62 0.13 -26.66
N MET A 205 -2.43 0.09 -25.63
CA MET A 205 -2.49 1.11 -24.59
C MET A 205 -2.13 0.54 -23.22
N LEU A 206 -1.43 1.34 -22.45
CA LEU A 206 -1.27 1.14 -21.02
C LEU A 206 -2.34 1.97 -20.31
N PRO A 207 -3.25 1.36 -19.54
CA PRO A 207 -4.21 2.13 -18.75
C PRO A 207 -3.43 2.99 -17.74
N GLU A 208 -3.64 4.31 -17.79
CA GLU A 208 -2.90 5.25 -16.95
C GLU A 208 -2.98 4.92 -15.46
N ASN A 209 -4.15 4.47 -15.00
CA ASN A 209 -4.44 4.32 -13.58
C ASN A 209 -4.56 2.88 -13.10
N ASN A 210 -4.25 1.90 -13.92
CA ASN A 210 -4.38 0.49 -13.56
C ASN A 210 -3.36 -0.42 -14.25
N TRP A 211 -2.32 0.14 -14.78
CA TRP A 211 -1.36 -0.65 -15.50
C TRP A 211 -0.62 -1.69 -14.63
N ALA A 212 -0.57 -1.45 -13.31
CA ALA A 212 -0.05 -2.41 -12.33
C ALA A 212 -0.96 -3.61 -12.08
N GLY A 213 -2.20 -3.58 -12.57
CA GLY A 213 -3.23 -4.59 -12.27
C GLY A 213 -3.79 -4.51 -10.85
N VAL A 214 -3.25 -3.62 -10.02
CA VAL A 214 -3.73 -3.31 -8.67
C VAL A 214 -3.52 -1.82 -8.41
N SER A 215 -4.43 -1.21 -7.68
CA SER A 215 -4.32 0.20 -7.30
C SER A 215 -3.46 0.35 -6.06
N PRO A 216 -2.58 1.35 -5.98
CA PRO A 216 -1.86 1.69 -4.76
C PRO A 216 -2.83 2.24 -3.72
N ARG A 217 -2.58 1.92 -2.46
CA ARG A 217 -3.49 2.22 -1.34
C ARG A 217 -2.78 3.03 -0.27
N GLU A 218 -3.60 3.75 0.48
CA GLU A 218 -3.16 4.44 1.68
C GLU A 218 -4.14 4.16 2.83
N ASN A 219 -3.59 3.98 4.02
CA ASN A 219 -4.39 3.77 5.24
C ASN A 219 -3.87 4.69 6.33
N LEU A 220 -4.79 5.38 6.99
CA LEU A 220 -4.58 6.23 8.13
C LEU A 220 -5.42 5.71 9.29
N VAL A 221 -4.78 5.39 10.42
CA VAL A 221 -5.47 4.97 11.63
C VAL A 221 -5.08 5.90 12.76
N THR A 222 -6.06 6.41 13.49
CA THR A 222 -5.84 7.18 14.70
C THR A 222 -6.79 6.71 15.79
N GLY A 223 -6.40 6.88 17.03
CA GLY A 223 -7.26 6.51 18.14
C GLY A 223 -6.69 6.89 19.49
N PHE A 224 -7.52 6.69 20.50
CA PHE A 224 -7.12 6.85 21.87
C PHE A 224 -7.63 5.68 22.72
N ASN A 225 -6.94 5.46 23.82
CA ASN A 225 -7.37 4.53 24.85
C ASN A 225 -7.26 5.20 26.21
N PHE A 226 -8.16 4.80 27.08
CA PHE A 226 -8.20 5.24 28.46
C PHE A 226 -8.48 4.04 29.35
N GLU A 227 -7.75 3.94 30.45
CA GLU A 227 -7.99 2.94 31.50
C GLU A 227 -7.97 3.62 32.86
N THR A 228 -8.90 3.25 33.72
CA THR A 228 -8.84 3.61 35.13
C THR A 228 -9.03 2.36 35.98
N ALA A 229 -8.21 2.24 37.00
CA ALA A 229 -8.23 1.12 37.95
C ALA A 229 -8.52 1.65 39.35
N LEU A 230 -9.65 1.23 39.91
CA LEU A 230 -10.15 1.66 41.20
C LEU A 230 -10.14 0.46 42.18
N ASP A 231 -10.24 0.76 43.47
CA ASP A 231 -10.30 -0.22 44.53
C ASP A 231 -9.22 -1.29 44.45
N ASN A 232 -7.95 -0.84 44.48
CA ASN A 232 -6.76 -1.71 44.32
C ASN A 232 -6.80 -2.63 43.06
N ARG A 233 -7.34 -2.10 41.96
CA ARG A 233 -7.58 -2.80 40.69
C ARG A 233 -8.69 -3.87 40.74
N ASN A 234 -9.53 -3.88 41.72
CA ASN A 234 -10.71 -4.75 41.73
C ASN A 234 -11.76 -4.30 40.69
N ILE A 235 -11.76 -2.99 40.36
CA ILE A 235 -12.64 -2.40 39.34
C ILE A 235 -11.76 -1.76 38.29
N ILE A 236 -11.85 -2.23 37.05
CA ILE A 236 -11.14 -1.69 35.91
C ILE A 236 -12.15 -1.24 34.87
N PHE A 237 -12.07 0.03 34.48
CA PHE A 237 -12.83 0.59 33.37
C PHE A 237 -11.87 0.88 32.23
N GLN A 238 -12.19 0.38 31.03
CA GLN A 238 -11.39 0.59 29.82
C GLN A 238 -12.28 1.14 28.70
N LEU A 239 -11.78 2.17 28.02
CA LEU A 239 -12.38 2.75 26.83
C LEU A 239 -11.30 2.82 25.73
N ALA A 240 -11.61 2.30 24.57
CA ALA A 240 -10.77 2.47 23.37
C ALA A 240 -11.65 2.94 22.21
N TRP A 241 -11.16 3.92 21.49
CA TRP A 241 -11.78 4.42 20.28
C TRP A 241 -10.74 4.50 19.18
N ASN A 242 -11.10 4.01 17.97
CA ASN A 242 -10.23 4.01 16.82
C ASN A 242 -11.02 4.47 15.60
N TYR A 243 -10.35 5.24 14.76
CA TYR A 243 -10.86 5.70 13.50
C TYR A 243 -9.85 5.32 12.40
N SER A 244 -10.35 4.75 11.32
CA SER A 244 -9.55 4.32 10.18
C SER A 244 -10.11 4.93 8.90
N LEU A 245 -9.24 5.54 8.12
CA LEU A 245 -9.50 5.97 6.75
C LEU A 245 -8.67 5.11 5.82
N THR A 246 -9.29 4.53 4.82
CA THR A 246 -8.60 3.78 3.78
C THR A 246 -8.90 4.41 2.43
N ASN A 247 -7.86 4.80 1.69
CA ASN A 247 -7.98 5.15 0.30
C ASN A 247 -7.54 3.94 -0.55
N ASN A 248 -8.47 3.44 -1.35
CA ASN A 248 -8.27 2.23 -2.14
C ASN A 248 -7.59 2.49 -3.50
N ASN A 249 -7.44 3.75 -3.88
CA ASN A 249 -6.73 4.14 -5.09
C ASN A 249 -6.19 5.57 -4.98
N ILE A 250 -4.89 5.68 -4.73
CA ILE A 250 -4.19 6.96 -4.63
C ILE A 250 -3.46 7.34 -5.93
N TRP A 251 -3.72 6.64 -7.03
CA TRP A 251 -3.00 6.83 -8.29
C TRP A 251 -3.14 8.23 -8.85
N ASN A 252 -4.35 8.79 -8.80
CA ASN A 252 -4.65 10.12 -9.33
C ASN A 252 -4.30 11.27 -8.37
N GLY A 253 -3.78 10.97 -7.19
CA GLY A 253 -3.52 11.98 -6.19
C GLY A 253 -4.79 12.48 -5.46
N PRO A 254 -4.68 13.60 -4.73
CA PRO A 254 -5.82 14.23 -4.06
C PRO A 254 -6.71 14.97 -5.07
N LEU A 255 -7.98 15.12 -4.73
CA LEU A 255 -8.89 16.02 -5.43
C LEU A 255 -8.49 17.47 -5.16
N THR A 256 -8.61 18.31 -6.19
CA THR A 256 -8.55 19.76 -6.01
C THR A 256 -9.88 20.30 -5.48
N LEU A 257 -9.87 21.51 -4.91
CA LEU A 257 -11.12 22.15 -4.47
C LEU A 257 -12.12 22.35 -5.62
N ASP A 258 -11.64 22.68 -6.81
CA ASP A 258 -12.48 22.86 -8.00
C ASP A 258 -13.16 21.54 -8.43
N GLU A 259 -12.43 20.43 -8.38
CA GLU A 259 -12.98 19.10 -8.67
C GLU A 259 -14.00 18.68 -7.62
N LEU A 260 -13.72 18.98 -6.35
CA LEU A 260 -14.63 18.70 -5.24
C LEU A 260 -15.92 19.53 -5.37
N ASP A 261 -15.81 20.81 -5.71
CA ASP A 261 -16.97 21.70 -5.93
C ASP A 261 -17.83 21.23 -7.10
N THR A 262 -17.20 20.87 -8.22
CA THR A 262 -17.89 20.30 -9.39
C THR A 262 -18.66 19.03 -9.03
N LYS A 263 -18.07 18.13 -8.25
CA LYS A 263 -18.74 16.89 -7.80
C LYS A 263 -19.88 17.18 -6.84
N LEU A 264 -19.72 18.12 -5.92
CA LEU A 264 -20.77 18.52 -5.00
C LEU A 264 -21.94 19.19 -5.70
N ASP A 265 -21.67 20.04 -6.70
CA ASP A 265 -22.73 20.66 -7.50
C ASP A 265 -23.55 19.61 -8.25
N SER A 266 -22.90 18.56 -8.76
CA SER A 266 -23.62 17.44 -9.38
C SER A 266 -24.52 16.69 -8.39
N LEU A 267 -24.15 16.60 -7.11
CA LEU A 267 -24.97 16.00 -6.05
C LEU A 267 -26.10 16.90 -5.57
N LYS A 268 -25.89 18.23 -5.55
CA LYS A 268 -26.95 19.23 -5.30
C LYS A 268 -28.02 19.17 -6.37
N ASP A 269 -27.63 19.10 -7.63
CA ASP A 269 -28.57 18.99 -8.77
C ASP A 269 -29.43 17.71 -8.66
N GLN A 270 -28.87 16.64 -8.10
CA GLN A 270 -29.61 15.40 -7.81
C GLN A 270 -30.43 15.45 -6.51
N LYS A 271 -30.42 16.57 -5.77
CA LYS A 271 -31.06 16.76 -4.46
C LYS A 271 -30.64 15.75 -3.38
N ILE A 272 -29.43 15.26 -3.48
CA ILE A 272 -28.90 14.27 -2.53
C ILE A 272 -28.28 14.96 -1.32
N MET A 273 -27.60 16.09 -1.52
CA MET A 273 -26.86 16.78 -0.46
C MET A 273 -26.69 18.28 -0.79
N ASP A 274 -26.82 19.13 0.21
CA ASP A 274 -26.51 20.56 0.12
C ASP A 274 -25.40 20.88 1.14
N ILE A 275 -24.15 20.80 0.69
CA ILE A 275 -22.98 21.09 1.49
C ILE A 275 -22.27 22.30 0.91
N SER A 276 -21.91 23.25 1.77
CA SER A 276 -21.04 24.36 1.42
C SER A 276 -19.59 24.01 1.69
N LEU A 277 -18.71 24.31 0.76
CA LEU A 277 -17.25 24.17 0.92
C LEU A 277 -16.62 25.41 1.59
N GLU A 278 -17.41 26.39 2.01
CA GLU A 278 -16.87 27.58 2.68
C GLU A 278 -16.09 27.19 3.95
N GLY A 279 -14.81 27.52 3.97
CA GLY A 279 -13.90 27.16 5.09
C GLY A 279 -13.35 25.74 5.06
N VAL A 280 -13.63 24.94 4.04
CA VAL A 280 -12.98 23.64 3.85
C VAL A 280 -11.57 23.90 3.29
N PRO A 281 -10.52 23.39 3.95
CA PRO A 281 -9.17 23.51 3.45
C PRO A 281 -8.97 22.65 2.20
N ASP A 282 -8.05 23.08 1.32
CA ASP A 282 -7.74 22.35 0.09
C ASP A 282 -7.21 20.93 0.41
N PRO A 283 -7.82 19.87 -0.15
CA PRO A 283 -7.30 18.52 0.02
C PRO A 283 -5.84 18.34 -0.39
N ASP A 284 -5.34 19.12 -1.35
CA ASP A 284 -3.93 19.09 -1.78
C ASP A 284 -2.97 19.57 -0.67
N ASP A 285 -3.41 20.46 0.21
CA ASP A 285 -2.61 20.91 1.37
C ASP A 285 -2.30 19.77 2.35
N TYR A 286 -3.09 18.71 2.34
CA TYR A 286 -2.98 17.56 3.25
C TYR A 286 -2.45 16.29 2.58
N LYS A 287 -2.02 16.34 1.32
CA LYS A 287 -1.53 15.17 0.56
C LYS A 287 -0.39 14.40 1.25
N ASP A 288 0.43 15.12 2.02
CA ASP A 288 1.52 14.50 2.80
C ASP A 288 1.00 13.73 4.01
N LEU A 289 -0.17 14.11 4.53
CA LEU A 289 -0.83 13.40 5.62
C LEU A 289 -1.68 12.25 5.08
N PHE A 290 -2.57 12.53 4.15
CA PHE A 290 -3.47 11.54 3.55
C PHE A 290 -4.02 12.03 2.21
N THR A 291 -4.07 11.14 1.22
CA THR A 291 -4.61 11.44 -0.11
C THR A 291 -6.13 11.39 -0.08
N ILE A 292 -6.77 12.54 -0.24
CA ILE A 292 -8.24 12.68 -0.22
C ILE A 292 -8.76 12.67 -1.66
N ASN A 293 -9.48 11.63 -2.04
CA ASN A 293 -10.16 11.49 -3.33
C ASN A 293 -11.43 10.63 -3.20
N GLU A 294 -12.06 10.28 -4.32
CA GLU A 294 -13.31 9.51 -4.37
C GLU A 294 -13.22 8.05 -3.90
N PHE A 295 -12.03 7.52 -3.64
CA PHE A 295 -11.80 6.12 -3.27
C PHE A 295 -11.64 5.91 -1.76
N ILE A 296 -11.97 6.92 -0.96
CA ILE A 296 -11.93 6.83 0.52
C ILE A 296 -13.10 6.01 1.05
N THR A 297 -12.78 5.15 2.02
CA THR A 297 -13.75 4.35 2.80
C THR A 297 -13.44 4.38 4.28
#